data_cd9c4ea26dafc4a1862a10d06b9b3a17
#
_entry.id   cd9c4ea26dafc4a1862a10d06b9b3a17
#
_cell.length_a   1.000
_cell.length_b   1.000
_cell.length_c   1.000
_cell.angle_alpha   90.00
_cell.angle_beta   90.00
_cell.angle_gamma   90.00
#
_symmetry.space_group_name_H-M   'P 1'
#
loop_
_entity.id
_entity.type
_entity.pdbx_description
1 polymer ?
#
loop_
_entity_poly.entity_id
_entity_poly.type
_entity_poly.pdbx_seq_one_letter_code
_entity_poly.pdbx_strand_id
1 'polypeptide(L)'
;MNVRSELASRFVDVDNLPWEKTRYPGVEQKTLLVDQKTGLLTALMRMAPGAKLPDHEHVKIEQTYVLEGSLVCPEGECTAGQFVWRPAGSRHNAWAGAKGGLFLGIFQAPNKFFQKDGQVTDFLGRDWEATWGPSKT
;
A
#
# COMPACT_ATOMS: atom_id res chain seq x y z
N MET A 1 -10.60 20.36 -20.78
CA MET A 1 -10.44 19.94 -19.38
C MET A 1 -9.04 20.29 -18.90
N ASN A 2 -8.96 20.96 -17.77
CA ASN A 2 -7.68 21.36 -17.21
C ASN A 2 -7.10 20.23 -16.36
N VAL A 3 -5.81 19.96 -16.55
CA VAL A 3 -5.08 19.01 -15.72
C VAL A 3 -4.69 19.70 -14.42
N ARG A 4 -4.97 19.07 -13.27
CA ARG A 4 -4.50 19.57 -11.99
C ARG A 4 -2.98 19.50 -11.95
N SER A 5 -2.33 20.55 -11.45
CA SER A 5 -0.86 20.66 -11.48
C SER A 5 -0.16 19.52 -10.73
N GLU A 6 -0.74 19.03 -9.62
CA GLU A 6 -0.17 17.94 -8.85
C GLU A 6 -0.25 16.59 -9.60
N LEU A 7 -1.06 16.51 -10.64
CA LEU A 7 -1.19 15.30 -11.47
C LEU A 7 -0.57 15.46 -12.85
N ALA A 8 0.12 16.59 -13.10
CA ALA A 8 0.82 16.76 -14.37
C ALA A 8 1.88 15.66 -14.53
N SER A 9 2.00 15.14 -15.74
CA SER A 9 2.97 14.08 -16.04
C SER A 9 4.37 14.47 -15.61
N ARG A 10 5.07 13.51 -15.00
CA ARG A 10 6.48 13.71 -14.64
C ARG A 10 7.20 12.36 -14.59
N PHE A 11 8.50 12.41 -14.78
CA PHE A 11 9.35 11.26 -14.55
C PHE A 11 9.80 11.26 -13.10
N VAL A 12 9.62 10.14 -12.43
CA VAL A 12 9.99 9.98 -11.02
C VAL A 12 11.24 9.10 -10.95
N ASP A 13 12.29 9.63 -10.36
CA ASP A 13 13.51 8.85 -10.10
C ASP A 13 13.32 8.07 -8.81
N VAL A 14 12.84 6.86 -8.95
CA VAL A 14 12.41 6.03 -7.82
C VAL A 14 13.58 5.70 -6.89
N ASP A 15 14.77 5.48 -7.44
CA ASP A 15 15.95 5.14 -6.62
C ASP A 15 16.32 6.28 -5.66
N ASN A 16 16.05 7.52 -6.05
CA ASN A 16 16.38 8.69 -5.23
C ASN A 16 15.24 9.11 -4.30
N LEU A 17 14.08 8.44 -4.35
CA LEU A 17 13.04 8.70 -3.37
C LEU A 17 13.39 8.05 -2.03
N PRO A 18 13.16 8.74 -0.91
CA PRO A 18 13.39 8.12 0.40
C PRO A 18 12.36 7.04 0.68
N TRP A 19 12.79 5.99 1.40
CA TRP A 19 11.86 5.04 1.97
C TRP A 19 11.18 5.66 3.18
N GLU A 20 9.86 5.61 3.19
CA GLU A 20 9.05 6.08 4.32
C GLU A 20 8.76 4.89 5.23
N LYS A 21 9.03 5.06 6.52
CA LYS A 21 8.72 4.01 7.49
C LYS A 21 7.23 3.96 7.74
N THR A 22 6.72 2.75 7.88
CA THR A 22 5.35 2.53 8.30
C THR A 22 5.30 2.26 9.80
N ARG A 23 4.12 2.06 10.33
CA ARG A 23 3.89 1.67 11.70
C ARG A 23 4.40 0.24 12.00
N TYR A 24 4.65 -0.55 10.96
CA TYR A 24 4.94 -1.98 11.09
C TYR A 24 6.43 -2.23 10.91
N PRO A 25 7.10 -2.91 11.88
CA PRO A 25 8.54 -3.15 11.79
C PRO A 25 8.91 -3.87 10.50
N GLY A 26 9.96 -3.39 9.85
CA GLY A 26 10.46 -3.98 8.61
C GLY A 26 9.64 -3.70 7.37
N VAL A 27 8.64 -2.83 7.44
CA VAL A 27 7.76 -2.49 6.32
C VAL A 27 7.92 -1.02 5.97
N GLU A 28 8.29 -0.75 4.72
CA GLU A 28 8.54 0.62 4.24
C GLU A 28 7.89 0.84 2.88
N GLN A 29 7.66 2.10 2.55
CA GLN A 29 6.98 2.49 1.31
C GLN A 29 7.67 3.67 0.64
N LYS A 30 7.66 3.67 -0.69
CA LYS A 30 7.90 4.87 -1.51
C LYS A 30 6.61 5.20 -2.23
N THR A 31 6.12 6.42 -2.09
CA THR A 31 4.93 6.87 -2.81
C THR A 31 5.36 7.35 -4.19
N LEU A 32 4.87 6.71 -5.25
CA LEU A 32 5.20 7.09 -6.63
C LEU A 32 4.19 8.07 -7.20
N LEU A 33 2.92 7.86 -6.91
CA LEU A 33 1.83 8.70 -7.38
C LEU A 33 0.73 8.67 -6.33
N VAL A 34 0.19 9.83 -5.98
CA VAL A 34 -0.97 9.91 -5.10
C VAL A 34 -1.89 11.02 -5.58
N ASP A 35 -3.18 10.72 -5.64
CA ASP A 35 -4.23 11.71 -5.85
C ASP A 35 -5.02 11.85 -4.56
N GLN A 36 -4.76 12.94 -3.85
CA GLN A 36 -5.39 13.20 -2.55
C GLN A 36 -6.91 13.33 -2.64
N LYS A 37 -7.45 13.69 -3.80
CA LYS A 37 -8.89 13.86 -3.96
C LYS A 37 -9.62 12.54 -4.17
N THR A 38 -9.04 11.64 -4.92
CA THR A 38 -9.68 10.36 -5.24
C THR A 38 -9.16 9.20 -4.39
N GLY A 39 -7.99 9.37 -3.78
CA GLY A 39 -7.34 8.31 -3.03
C GLY A 39 -6.48 7.38 -3.88
N LEU A 40 -6.43 7.60 -5.20
CA LEU A 40 -5.57 6.77 -6.05
C LEU A 40 -4.13 6.85 -5.56
N LEU A 41 -3.52 5.68 -5.35
CA LEU A 41 -2.17 5.57 -4.81
C LEU A 41 -1.40 4.50 -5.58
N THR A 42 -0.21 4.85 -6.04
CA THR A 42 0.75 3.87 -6.55
C THR A 42 2.00 3.95 -5.69
N ALA A 43 2.40 2.81 -5.14
CA ALA A 43 3.49 2.77 -4.19
C ALA A 43 4.39 1.57 -4.43
N LEU A 44 5.67 1.77 -4.15
CA LEU A 44 6.64 0.68 -4.04
C LEU A 44 6.74 0.32 -2.57
N MET A 45 6.57 -0.95 -2.24
CA MET A 45 6.59 -1.43 -0.86
C MET A 45 7.72 -2.42 -0.68
N ARG A 46 8.42 -2.32 0.45
CA ARG A 46 9.51 -3.22 0.80
C ARG A 46 9.24 -3.83 2.16
N MET A 47 9.36 -5.13 2.27
CA MET A 47 9.18 -5.84 3.53
C MET A 47 10.41 -6.70 3.82
N ALA A 48 10.93 -6.58 5.04
CA ALA A 48 12.02 -7.43 5.51
C ALA A 48 11.55 -8.89 5.63
N PRO A 49 12.46 -9.86 5.61
CA PRO A 49 12.07 -11.27 5.78
C PRO A 49 11.18 -11.48 7.00
N GLY A 50 10.03 -12.09 6.79
CA GLY A 50 9.06 -12.37 7.85
C GLY A 50 8.32 -11.18 8.42
N ALA A 51 8.53 -9.97 7.90
CA ALA A 51 7.78 -8.79 8.35
C ALA A 51 6.28 -9.00 8.11
N LYS A 52 5.47 -8.46 9.02
CA LYS A 52 4.04 -8.75 9.05
C LYS A 52 3.20 -7.49 8.88
N LEU A 53 2.10 -7.63 8.16
CA LEU A 53 1.02 -6.66 8.10
C LEU A 53 -0.19 -7.23 8.84
N PRO A 54 -0.73 -6.51 9.82
CA PRO A 54 -1.93 -6.99 10.51
C PRO A 54 -3.15 -6.94 9.60
N ASP A 55 -4.27 -7.39 10.11
CA ASP A 55 -5.53 -7.40 9.38
C ASP A 55 -5.87 -6.00 8.85
N HIS A 56 -6.24 -5.93 7.58
CA HIS A 56 -6.59 -4.68 6.91
C HIS A 56 -7.68 -4.93 5.89
N GLU A 57 -8.41 -3.87 5.59
CA GLU A 57 -9.50 -3.91 4.62
C GLU A 57 -9.08 -3.19 3.34
N HIS A 58 -9.36 -3.81 2.20
CA HIS A 58 -9.20 -3.19 0.89
C HIS A 58 -10.45 -2.36 0.61
N VAL A 59 -10.36 -1.05 0.82
CA VAL A 59 -11.52 -0.14 0.66
C VAL A 59 -12.03 -0.18 -0.78
N LYS A 60 -11.10 -0.19 -1.73
CA LYS A 60 -11.34 -0.42 -3.14
C LYS A 60 -10.34 -1.44 -3.65
N ILE A 61 -10.38 -1.75 -4.94
CA ILE A 61 -9.47 -2.76 -5.49
C ILE A 61 -8.01 -2.37 -5.27
N GLU A 62 -7.21 -3.35 -4.89
CA GLU A 62 -5.76 -3.24 -4.82
C GLU A 62 -5.14 -4.21 -5.80
N GLN A 63 -4.15 -3.75 -6.56
CA GLN A 63 -3.37 -4.58 -7.48
C GLN A 63 -1.92 -4.59 -7.03
N THR A 64 -1.30 -5.76 -6.99
CA THR A 64 0.09 -5.91 -6.54
C THR A 64 0.86 -6.78 -7.51
N TYR A 65 2.00 -6.26 -7.98
CA TYR A 65 2.96 -7.03 -8.76
C TYR A 65 4.20 -7.26 -7.90
N VAL A 66 4.59 -8.51 -7.72
CA VAL A 66 5.77 -8.86 -6.92
C VAL A 66 7.02 -8.74 -7.78
N LEU A 67 7.93 -7.85 -7.40
CA LEU A 67 9.18 -7.60 -8.12
C LEU A 67 10.29 -8.52 -7.61
N GLU A 68 10.39 -8.72 -6.30
CA GLU A 68 11.41 -9.56 -5.66
C GLU A 68 10.81 -10.23 -4.43
N GLY A 69 11.33 -11.40 -4.08
CA GLY A 69 10.88 -12.13 -2.91
C GLY A 69 9.47 -12.65 -3.03
N SER A 70 8.70 -12.51 -1.95
CA SER A 70 7.31 -12.99 -1.96
C SER A 70 6.45 -12.28 -0.93
N LEU A 71 5.15 -12.23 -1.24
CA LEU A 71 4.11 -11.76 -0.35
C LEU A 71 3.21 -12.96 -0.04
N VAL A 72 3.08 -13.29 1.25
CA VAL A 72 2.33 -14.45 1.72
C VAL A 72 1.08 -13.96 2.43
N CYS A 73 -0.02 -14.65 2.22
CA CYS A 73 -1.28 -14.42 2.90
C CYS A 73 -1.95 -15.76 3.16
N PRO A 74 -3.06 -15.81 3.92
CA PRO A 74 -3.70 -17.09 4.23
C PRO A 74 -4.04 -17.94 3.00
N GLU A 75 -4.24 -17.33 1.84
CA GLU A 75 -4.59 -18.03 0.62
C GLU A 75 -3.39 -18.64 -0.12
N GLY A 76 -2.18 -18.17 0.17
CA GLY A 76 -0.99 -18.69 -0.51
C GLY A 76 0.12 -17.65 -0.62
N GLU A 77 1.08 -17.95 -1.46
CA GLU A 77 2.29 -17.15 -1.63
C GLU A 77 2.39 -16.64 -3.07
N CYS A 78 2.53 -15.30 -3.20
CA CYS A 78 2.73 -14.64 -4.47
C CYS A 78 4.22 -14.33 -4.60
N THR A 79 4.88 -14.90 -5.60
CA THR A 79 6.33 -14.80 -5.76
C THR A 79 6.71 -13.85 -6.90
N ALA A 80 8.00 -13.54 -7.01
CA ALA A 80 8.51 -12.62 -8.03
C ALA A 80 7.99 -12.97 -9.42
N GLY A 81 7.49 -11.97 -10.14
CA GLY A 81 6.90 -12.13 -11.46
C GLY A 81 5.41 -12.46 -11.44
N GLN A 82 4.82 -12.64 -10.26
CA GLN A 82 3.40 -12.91 -10.12
C GLN A 82 2.62 -11.66 -9.73
N PHE A 83 1.34 -11.68 -10.03
CA PHE A 83 0.41 -10.58 -9.82
C PHE A 83 -0.80 -11.08 -9.06
N VAL A 84 -1.29 -10.26 -8.13
CA VAL A 84 -2.49 -10.55 -7.36
C VAL A 84 -3.33 -9.28 -7.25
N TRP A 85 -4.65 -9.43 -7.26
CA TRP A 85 -5.52 -8.31 -6.91
C TRP A 85 -6.43 -8.72 -5.75
N ARG A 86 -6.87 -7.71 -4.99
CA ARG A 86 -7.80 -7.88 -3.88
C ARG A 86 -9.04 -7.04 -4.16
N PRO A 87 -10.23 -7.64 -4.16
CA PRO A 87 -11.45 -6.87 -4.43
C PRO A 87 -11.80 -5.95 -3.27
N ALA A 88 -12.58 -4.93 -3.58
CA ALA A 88 -13.10 -4.01 -2.57
C ALA A 88 -13.87 -4.77 -1.50
N GLY A 89 -13.67 -4.40 -0.24
CA GLY A 89 -14.34 -5.00 0.90
C GLY A 89 -13.65 -6.23 1.47
N SER A 90 -12.64 -6.78 0.79
CA SER A 90 -11.93 -7.95 1.32
C SER A 90 -10.98 -7.56 2.45
N ARG A 91 -10.76 -8.49 3.38
CA ARG A 91 -9.86 -8.30 4.53
C ARG A 91 -8.93 -9.47 4.64
N HIS A 92 -7.68 -9.20 5.02
CA HIS A 92 -6.71 -10.23 5.34
C HIS A 92 -5.50 -9.63 6.08
N ASN A 93 -4.70 -10.50 6.65
CA ASN A 93 -3.34 -10.17 7.06
C ASN A 93 -2.37 -10.70 5.99
N ALA A 94 -1.13 -10.25 6.03
CA ALA A 94 -0.12 -10.66 5.08
C ALA A 94 1.27 -10.59 5.74
N TRP A 95 2.24 -11.26 5.14
CA TRP A 95 3.62 -11.20 5.62
C TRP A 95 4.57 -11.44 4.45
N ALA A 96 5.83 -11.05 4.63
CA ALA A 96 6.86 -11.34 3.63
C ALA A 96 7.38 -12.76 3.83
N GLY A 97 7.76 -13.39 2.73
CA GLY A 97 8.40 -14.70 2.78
C GLY A 97 9.81 -14.64 3.37
N ALA A 98 10.50 -15.78 3.33
CA ALA A 98 11.81 -15.95 3.96
C ALA A 98 12.89 -15.00 3.44
N LYS A 99 12.75 -14.50 2.22
CA LYS A 99 13.69 -13.57 1.58
C LYS A 99 13.21 -12.12 1.58
N GLY A 100 12.13 -11.82 2.30
CA GLY A 100 11.48 -10.52 2.23
C GLY A 100 10.75 -10.32 0.91
N GLY A 101 10.49 -9.06 0.57
CA GLY A 101 9.83 -8.79 -0.69
C GLY A 101 9.88 -7.32 -1.10
N LEU A 102 9.74 -7.12 -2.41
CA LEU A 102 9.61 -5.82 -3.04
C LEU A 102 8.40 -5.89 -3.96
N PHE A 103 7.45 -4.96 -3.77
CA PHE A 103 6.15 -5.01 -4.43
C PHE A 103 5.77 -3.67 -5.03
N LEU A 104 5.17 -3.70 -6.22
CA LEU A 104 4.52 -2.51 -6.77
C LEU A 104 3.02 -2.66 -6.52
N GLY A 105 2.45 -1.72 -5.77
CA GLY A 105 1.03 -1.72 -5.44
C GLY A 105 0.30 -0.56 -6.07
N ILE A 106 -0.88 -0.83 -6.62
CA ILE A 106 -1.78 0.18 -7.18
C ILE A 106 -3.11 0.06 -6.43
N PHE A 107 -3.47 1.13 -5.71
CA PHE A 107 -4.66 1.17 -4.87
C PHE A 107 -5.61 2.21 -5.41
N GLN A 108 -6.85 1.85 -5.68
CA GLN A 108 -7.87 2.85 -6.03
C GLN A 108 -8.20 3.73 -4.82
N ALA A 109 -8.05 3.18 -3.61
CA ALA A 109 -8.06 3.95 -2.36
C ALA A 109 -7.14 3.24 -1.37
N PRO A 110 -6.50 3.97 -0.44
CA PRO A 110 -5.65 3.35 0.56
C PRO A 110 -6.42 2.37 1.43
N ASN A 111 -5.74 1.32 1.86
CA ASN A 111 -6.32 0.31 2.75
C ASN A 111 -6.55 0.87 4.15
N LYS A 112 -7.51 0.30 4.87
CA LYS A 112 -7.76 0.60 6.28
C LYS A 112 -7.07 -0.43 7.15
N PHE A 113 -6.27 0.03 8.10
CA PHE A 113 -5.62 -0.80 9.11
C PHE A 113 -6.28 -0.51 10.46
N PHE A 114 -6.68 -1.57 11.16
CA PHE A 114 -7.44 -1.47 12.40
C PHE A 114 -6.50 -1.65 13.58
N GLN A 115 -6.36 -0.62 14.40
CA GLN A 115 -5.47 -0.63 15.55
C GLN A 115 -6.20 -1.16 16.80
N LYS A 116 -5.42 -1.62 17.79
CA LYS A 116 -5.97 -2.22 19.00
C LYS A 116 -6.82 -1.25 19.81
N ASP A 117 -6.51 0.04 19.73
CA ASP A 117 -7.25 1.10 20.43
C ASP A 117 -8.52 1.55 19.70
N GLY A 118 -8.85 0.90 18.59
CA GLY A 118 -10.00 1.24 17.75
C GLY A 118 -9.72 2.28 16.67
N GLN A 119 -8.52 2.86 16.66
CA GLN A 119 -8.15 3.80 15.62
C GLN A 119 -8.03 3.08 14.27
N VAL A 120 -8.52 3.72 13.19
CA VAL A 120 -8.40 3.22 11.83
C VAL A 120 -7.42 4.11 11.08
N THR A 121 -6.34 3.52 10.58
CA THR A 121 -5.25 4.27 9.95
C THR A 121 -4.99 3.78 8.54
N ASP A 122 -4.26 4.60 7.78
CA ASP A 122 -3.68 4.14 6.52
C ASP A 122 -2.34 3.42 6.81
N PHE A 123 -1.66 3.02 5.73
CA PHE A 123 -0.43 2.25 5.82
C PHE A 123 0.69 3.00 6.56
N LEU A 124 0.73 4.32 6.42
CA LEU A 124 1.75 5.15 7.06
C LEU A 124 1.36 5.58 8.49
N GLY A 125 0.19 5.15 8.95
CA GLY A 125 -0.26 5.42 10.33
C GLY A 125 -1.08 6.70 10.50
N ARG A 126 -1.48 7.34 9.40
CA ARG A 126 -2.33 8.54 9.46
C ARG A 126 -3.79 8.12 9.66
N ASP A 127 -4.57 8.95 10.36
CA ASP A 127 -5.99 8.70 10.51
C ASP A 127 -6.67 8.59 9.15
N TRP A 128 -7.33 7.46 8.89
CA TRP A 128 -7.85 7.18 7.56
C TRP A 128 -8.96 8.16 7.15
N GLU A 129 -9.92 8.38 8.05
CA GLU A 129 -11.05 9.24 7.73
C GLU A 129 -10.63 10.68 7.52
N ALA A 130 -9.73 11.19 8.36
CA ALA A 130 -9.22 12.56 8.22
C ALA A 130 -8.39 12.74 6.94
N THR A 131 -7.66 11.71 6.53
CA THR A 131 -6.76 11.80 5.37
C THR A 131 -7.47 11.51 4.06
N TRP A 132 -8.35 10.53 4.03
CA TRP A 132 -8.92 9.97 2.81
C TRP A 132 -10.44 9.98 2.77
N GLY A 133 -11.11 10.28 3.88
CA GLY A 133 -12.57 10.23 3.97
C GLY A 133 -13.26 11.35 3.19
N PRO A 134 -14.57 11.22 2.93
CA PRO A 134 -15.31 12.21 2.14
C PRO A 134 -15.37 13.59 2.78
N SER A 135 -15.23 13.69 4.11
CA SER A 135 -15.24 14.98 4.81
C SER A 135 -14.01 15.83 4.50
N LYS A 136 -13.04 15.28 3.80
CA LYS A 136 -11.78 15.95 3.48
C LYS A 136 -11.91 16.98 2.36
N THR A 137 -12.94 16.92 1.56
CA THR A 137 -13.11 17.77 0.37
C THR A 137 -13.10 19.29 0.62
#